data_ec9c58310bcc29346a4f1162a9445e12
#
_entry.id   ec9c58310bcc29346a4f1162a9445e12
#
_cell.length_a   1.000
_cell.length_b   1.000
_cell.length_c   1.000
_cell.angle_alpha   90.00
_cell.angle_beta   90.00
_cell.angle_gamma   90.00
#
_symmetry.space_group_name_H-M   'P 1'
#
loop_
_entity.id
_entity.type
_entity.pdbx_description
1 polymer ?
#
loop_
_entity_poly.entity_id
_entity_poly.type
_entity_poly.pdbx_seq_one_letter_code
_entity_poly.pdbx_strand_id
1 'polypeptide(L)'
;MKKLYLFAVLLLATVSISAQPVIDILPLDKDAFRTTELESIPPWPDGTVLSGANQHWQKVVHKGDFVVALYESMPALINVSYPFPYDEFVTVLEGRVILTSLSGEKQTYEVGDSFLVPKGWQGTWDMPVKFREMIIIETKAWVASEE
;
A
#
# COMPACT_ATOMS: atom_id res chain seq x y z
N MET A 1 -46.95 13.65 -67.57
CA MET A 1 -46.63 12.52 -66.70
C MET A 1 -45.27 12.78 -66.06
N LYS A 2 -45.22 13.21 -64.76
CA LYS A 2 -43.98 13.50 -64.04
C LYS A 2 -43.62 12.22 -63.22
N LYS A 3 -42.49 11.58 -63.52
CA LYS A 3 -41.97 10.45 -62.79
C LYS A 3 -41.26 10.96 -61.53
N LEU A 4 -41.76 10.62 -60.40
CA LEU A 4 -41.18 10.89 -59.08
C LEU A 4 -40.17 9.76 -58.75
N TYR A 5 -38.88 10.08 -58.72
CA TYR A 5 -37.85 9.15 -58.25
C TYR A 5 -37.69 9.28 -56.73
N LEU A 6 -38.07 8.24 -56.01
CA LEU A 6 -37.89 8.13 -54.56
C LEU A 6 -36.47 7.63 -54.29
N PHE A 7 -35.59 8.53 -53.82
CA PHE A 7 -34.25 8.13 -53.33
C PHE A 7 -34.38 7.65 -51.89
N ALA A 8 -34.20 6.34 -51.70
CA ALA A 8 -34.07 5.75 -50.35
C ALA A 8 -32.62 5.95 -49.86
N VAL A 9 -32.44 6.81 -48.89
CA VAL A 9 -31.15 6.98 -48.21
C VAL A 9 -31.04 5.90 -47.15
N LEU A 10 -30.19 4.90 -47.39
CA LEU A 10 -29.86 3.83 -46.45
C LEU A 10 -28.88 4.39 -45.41
N LEU A 11 -29.34 4.69 -44.20
CA LEU A 11 -28.50 5.11 -43.09
C LEU A 11 -27.79 3.86 -42.53
N LEU A 12 -26.54 3.67 -42.86
CA LEU A 12 -25.66 2.67 -42.23
C LEU A 12 -25.24 3.17 -40.88
N ALA A 13 -25.88 2.68 -39.82
CA ALA A 13 -25.42 2.87 -38.44
C ALA A 13 -24.15 2.04 -38.20
N THR A 14 -23.00 2.70 -38.13
CA THR A 14 -21.75 2.07 -37.69
C THR A 14 -21.78 1.84 -36.20
N VAL A 15 -21.96 0.60 -35.75
CA VAL A 15 -21.80 0.22 -34.36
C VAL A 15 -20.31 0.14 -34.04
N SER A 16 -19.79 1.14 -33.35
CA SER A 16 -18.42 1.10 -32.83
C SER A 16 -18.39 0.13 -31.65
N ILE A 17 -17.87 -1.09 -31.86
CA ILE A 17 -17.57 -2.02 -30.79
C ILE A 17 -16.30 -1.49 -30.09
N SER A 18 -16.47 -0.85 -28.94
CA SER A 18 -15.36 -0.52 -28.05
C SER A 18 -14.87 -1.83 -27.42
N ALA A 19 -13.65 -2.25 -27.79
CA ALA A 19 -13.02 -3.38 -27.12
C ALA A 19 -12.80 -3.02 -25.63
N GLN A 20 -13.25 -3.89 -24.74
CA GLN A 20 -12.96 -3.75 -23.31
C GLN A 20 -11.43 -3.83 -23.11
N PRO A 21 -10.84 -3.00 -22.24
CA PRO A 21 -9.43 -3.10 -21.93
C PRO A 21 -9.12 -4.48 -21.35
N VAL A 22 -8.06 -5.10 -21.85
CA VAL A 22 -7.52 -6.33 -21.27
C VAL A 22 -6.87 -5.95 -19.94
N ILE A 23 -7.31 -6.59 -18.85
CA ILE A 23 -6.77 -6.39 -17.51
C ILE A 23 -5.94 -7.63 -17.18
N ASP A 24 -4.62 -7.46 -17.05
CA ASP A 24 -3.70 -8.53 -16.70
C ASP A 24 -3.48 -8.60 -15.18
N ILE A 25 -3.03 -9.79 -14.72
CA ILE A 25 -2.63 -10.01 -13.33
C ILE A 25 -1.36 -9.19 -13.04
N LEU A 26 -1.37 -8.43 -11.94
CA LEU A 26 -0.18 -7.77 -11.39
C LEU A 26 0.56 -8.75 -10.46
N PRO A 27 1.76 -9.26 -10.84
CA PRO A 27 2.53 -10.11 -9.95
C PRO A 27 3.12 -9.29 -8.80
N LEU A 28 2.93 -9.78 -7.57
CA LEU A 28 3.56 -9.23 -6.37
C LEU A 28 4.81 -10.07 -6.04
N ASP A 29 5.88 -9.83 -6.79
CA ASP A 29 7.14 -10.57 -6.64
C ASP A 29 7.93 -10.04 -5.45
N LYS A 30 7.94 -10.80 -4.35
CA LYS A 30 8.63 -10.45 -3.11
C LYS A 30 10.14 -10.26 -3.28
N ASP A 31 10.78 -10.98 -4.22
CA ASP A 31 12.23 -10.88 -4.41
C ASP A 31 12.59 -9.61 -5.20
N ALA A 32 11.78 -9.25 -6.21
CA ALA A 32 11.89 -7.96 -6.88
C ALA A 32 11.63 -6.79 -5.90
N PHE A 33 10.66 -6.94 -4.99
CA PHE A 33 10.32 -5.91 -4.01
C PHE A 33 11.41 -5.64 -2.98
N ARG A 34 12.30 -6.60 -2.70
CA ARG A 34 13.46 -6.39 -1.83
C ARG A 34 14.48 -5.41 -2.40
N THR A 35 14.57 -5.32 -3.72
CA THR A 35 15.57 -4.48 -4.43
C THR A 35 14.96 -3.25 -5.12
N THR A 36 13.64 -3.10 -5.08
CA THR A 36 12.96 -1.95 -5.66
C THR A 36 13.41 -0.67 -4.96
N GLU A 37 13.81 0.34 -5.73
CA GLU A 37 14.13 1.67 -5.20
C GLU A 37 12.88 2.36 -4.66
N LEU A 38 12.99 2.93 -3.46
CA LEU A 38 11.92 3.64 -2.76
C LEU A 38 12.24 5.13 -2.67
N GLU A 39 11.20 5.94 -2.54
CA GLU A 39 11.30 7.40 -2.39
C GLU A 39 11.31 7.77 -0.91
N SER A 40 12.19 8.71 -0.52
CA SER A 40 12.21 9.22 0.86
C SER A 40 10.90 9.95 1.16
N ILE A 41 10.33 9.67 2.32
CA ILE A 41 9.12 10.33 2.83
C ILE A 41 9.46 11.18 4.06
N PRO A 42 8.59 12.15 4.44
CA PRO A 42 8.82 13.00 5.60
C PRO A 42 9.05 12.19 6.87
N PRO A 43 9.94 12.64 7.77
CA PRO A 43 10.18 11.98 9.05
C PRO A 43 8.91 11.92 9.89
N TRP A 44 8.81 10.91 10.78
CA TRP A 44 7.73 10.87 11.77
C TRP A 44 7.73 12.13 12.64
N PRO A 45 6.57 12.55 13.12
CA PRO A 45 6.45 13.70 14.02
C PRO A 45 7.34 13.56 15.26
N ASP A 46 7.72 14.71 15.81
CA ASP A 46 8.52 14.78 17.04
C ASP A 46 7.87 13.96 18.17
N GLY A 47 8.69 13.20 18.89
CA GLY A 47 8.25 12.33 19.99
C GLY A 47 7.72 10.95 19.53
N THR A 48 7.59 10.69 18.24
CA THR A 48 7.22 9.35 17.74
C THR A 48 8.39 8.38 17.86
N VAL A 49 9.61 8.80 17.47
CA VAL A 49 10.81 7.96 17.56
C VAL A 49 11.37 8.03 18.98
N LEU A 50 11.33 6.89 19.67
CA LEU A 50 11.89 6.76 21.02
C LEU A 50 13.41 6.53 21.01
N SER A 51 13.92 5.85 19.98
CA SER A 51 15.35 5.66 19.74
C SER A 51 15.60 5.24 18.31
N GLY A 52 16.84 5.44 17.84
CA GLY A 52 17.26 5.09 16.48
C GLY A 52 17.12 6.25 15.49
N ALA A 53 16.93 5.93 14.21
CA ALA A 53 16.89 6.90 13.14
C ALA A 53 15.45 7.27 12.75
N ASN A 54 15.22 8.56 12.43
CA ASN A 54 13.95 9.01 11.86
C ASN A 54 14.09 9.18 10.35
N GLN A 55 14.31 8.05 9.65
CA GLN A 55 14.53 8.01 8.21
C GLN A 55 13.80 6.81 7.62
N HIS A 56 12.92 7.07 6.66
CA HIS A 56 12.11 6.04 6.03
C HIS A 56 11.73 6.40 4.59
N TRP A 57 11.33 5.38 3.84
CA TRP A 57 11.04 5.45 2.41
C TRP A 57 9.81 4.64 2.08
N GLN A 58 9.16 4.99 0.97
CA GLN A 58 7.95 4.34 0.53
C GLN A 58 7.83 4.33 -0.99
N LYS A 59 7.08 3.38 -1.52
CA LYS A 59 6.67 3.34 -2.92
C LYS A 59 5.33 2.65 -3.08
N VAL A 60 4.39 3.33 -3.68
CA VAL A 60 3.11 2.71 -4.08
C VAL A 60 3.35 1.84 -5.32
N VAL A 61 3.00 0.56 -5.22
CA VAL A 61 3.11 -0.44 -6.30
C VAL A 61 1.78 -0.54 -7.05
N HIS A 62 0.68 -0.47 -6.32
CA HIS A 62 -0.68 -0.53 -6.87
C HIS A 62 -1.62 0.36 -6.07
N LYS A 63 -2.55 1.02 -6.75
CA LYS A 63 -3.63 1.81 -6.14
C LYS A 63 -4.93 1.52 -6.89
N GLY A 64 -5.80 0.73 -6.26
CA GLY A 64 -7.14 0.38 -6.72
C GLY A 64 -8.12 0.51 -5.55
N ASP A 65 -8.93 -0.51 -5.27
CA ASP A 65 -9.74 -0.59 -4.04
C ASP A 65 -8.85 -0.76 -2.80
N PHE A 66 -7.66 -1.35 -3.01
CA PHE A 66 -6.57 -1.43 -2.05
C PHE A 66 -5.34 -0.74 -2.59
N VAL A 67 -4.56 -0.16 -1.69
CA VAL A 67 -3.19 0.26 -1.96
C VAL A 67 -2.26 -0.89 -1.56
N VAL A 68 -1.33 -1.24 -2.46
CA VAL A 68 -0.18 -2.06 -2.16
C VAL A 68 1.03 -1.14 -2.21
N ALA A 69 1.76 -1.03 -1.09
CA ALA A 69 2.95 -0.21 -1.02
C ALA A 69 4.12 -0.99 -0.41
N LEU A 70 5.33 -0.55 -0.74
CA LEU A 70 6.56 -0.96 -0.09
C LEU A 70 6.97 0.14 0.88
N TYR A 71 7.41 -0.25 2.05
CA TYR A 71 7.90 0.65 3.07
C TYR A 71 9.25 0.15 3.58
N GLU A 72 10.16 1.08 3.89
CA GLU A 72 11.48 0.79 4.45
C GLU A 72 11.82 1.80 5.54
N SER A 73 12.46 1.35 6.60
CA SER A 73 12.97 2.19 7.68
C SER A 73 14.38 1.80 8.08
N MET A 74 15.17 2.79 8.44
CA MET A 74 16.38 2.57 9.22
C MET A 74 16.02 2.07 10.62
N PRO A 75 16.96 1.45 11.36
CA PRO A 75 16.68 0.96 12.70
C PRO A 75 16.07 2.04 13.60
N ALA A 76 14.90 1.76 14.15
CA ALA A 76 14.16 2.68 15.01
C ALA A 76 13.20 1.94 15.93
N LEU A 77 12.98 2.52 17.11
CA LEU A 77 11.89 2.19 18.02
C LEU A 77 10.89 3.33 17.97
N ILE A 78 9.68 3.05 17.50
CA ILE A 78 8.61 4.05 17.40
C ILE A 78 7.48 3.76 18.38
N ASN A 79 6.89 4.85 18.91
CA ASN A 79 5.72 4.81 19.77
C ASN A 79 4.45 5.09 18.97
N VAL A 80 3.60 4.09 18.83
CA VAL A 80 2.26 4.22 18.26
C VAL A 80 1.32 4.64 19.40
N SER A 81 1.36 5.93 19.75
CA SER A 81 0.62 6.50 20.88
C SER A 81 -0.84 6.80 20.60
N TYR A 82 -1.22 6.87 19.33
CA TYR A 82 -2.60 7.06 18.88
C TYR A 82 -3.16 5.75 18.31
N PRO A 83 -4.49 5.52 18.43
CA PRO A 83 -5.12 4.35 17.82
C PRO A 83 -4.78 4.26 16.34
N PHE A 84 -4.25 3.10 15.90
CA PHE A 84 -3.89 2.87 14.51
C PHE A 84 -5.12 3.13 13.62
N PRO A 85 -5.01 3.95 12.57
CA PRO A 85 -6.21 4.52 11.93
C PRO A 85 -6.97 3.55 11.05
N TYR A 86 -6.37 2.42 10.64
CA TYR A 86 -6.91 1.44 9.71
C TYR A 86 -6.44 0.03 10.02
N ASP A 87 -6.97 -0.97 9.31
CA ASP A 87 -6.41 -2.30 9.24
C ASP A 87 -5.27 -2.32 8.23
N GLU A 88 -4.10 -2.81 8.62
CA GLU A 88 -2.94 -2.92 7.76
C GLU A 88 -2.44 -4.36 7.72
N PHE A 89 -2.45 -4.95 6.52
CA PHE A 89 -1.81 -6.23 6.30
C PHE A 89 -0.34 -6.02 5.91
N VAL A 90 0.54 -6.71 6.60
CA VAL A 90 2.00 -6.58 6.47
C VAL A 90 2.63 -7.90 6.08
N THR A 91 3.62 -7.87 5.17
CA THR A 91 4.54 -8.97 4.91
C THR A 91 5.96 -8.47 5.03
N VAL A 92 6.77 -9.09 5.88
CA VAL A 92 8.18 -8.72 6.11
C VAL A 92 9.04 -9.17 4.94
N LEU A 93 9.76 -8.24 4.32
CA LEU A 93 10.66 -8.47 3.18
C LEU A 93 12.14 -8.46 3.56
N GLU A 94 12.53 -7.63 4.54
CA GLU A 94 13.91 -7.53 5.05
C GLU A 94 13.89 -7.20 6.54
N GLY A 95 14.85 -7.73 7.29
CA GLY A 95 15.01 -7.45 8.71
C GLY A 95 13.99 -8.18 9.58
N ARG A 96 13.60 -7.53 10.66
CA ARG A 96 12.58 -8.02 11.61
C ARG A 96 11.94 -6.84 12.34
N VAL A 97 10.74 -7.08 12.85
CA VAL A 97 10.02 -6.14 13.70
C VAL A 97 9.53 -6.83 14.98
N ILE A 98 9.54 -6.09 16.08
CA ILE A 98 9.00 -6.53 17.36
C ILE A 98 7.88 -5.56 17.75
N LEU A 99 6.65 -6.06 17.76
CA LEU A 99 5.48 -5.31 18.18
C LEU A 99 5.20 -5.58 19.65
N THR A 100 5.05 -4.52 20.43
CA THR A 100 4.66 -4.64 21.85
C THR A 100 3.37 -3.87 22.05
N SER A 101 2.28 -4.57 22.37
CA SER A 101 0.98 -3.96 22.65
C SER A 101 0.96 -3.22 23.98
N LEU A 102 -0.07 -2.42 24.26
CA LEU A 102 -0.26 -1.75 25.56
C LEU A 102 -0.38 -2.74 26.74
N SER A 103 -0.78 -3.98 26.47
CA SER A 103 -0.80 -5.05 27.50
C SER A 103 0.59 -5.58 27.86
N GLY A 104 1.63 -5.19 27.11
CA GLY A 104 2.98 -5.69 27.25
C GLY A 104 3.25 -7.00 26.49
N GLU A 105 2.27 -7.52 25.75
CA GLU A 105 2.46 -8.67 24.88
C GLU A 105 3.41 -8.31 23.73
N LYS A 106 4.42 -9.16 23.51
CA LYS A 106 5.42 -9.00 22.45
C LYS A 106 5.27 -10.08 21.39
N GLN A 107 5.28 -9.64 20.15
CA GLN A 107 5.30 -10.51 18.98
C GLN A 107 6.43 -10.10 18.05
N THR A 108 7.20 -11.06 17.57
CA THR A 108 8.33 -10.84 16.65
C THR A 108 8.01 -11.45 15.30
N TYR A 109 8.24 -10.68 14.25
CA TYR A 109 8.05 -11.12 12.88
C TYR A 109 9.34 -10.96 12.10
N GLU A 110 9.68 -11.97 11.31
CA GLU A 110 10.89 -12.05 10.49
C GLU A 110 10.56 -12.17 9.01
N VAL A 111 11.59 -12.16 8.16
CA VAL A 111 11.43 -12.26 6.70
C VAL A 111 10.56 -13.44 6.30
N GLY A 112 9.48 -13.16 5.57
CA GLY A 112 8.49 -14.12 5.10
C GLY A 112 7.25 -14.23 5.99
N ASP A 113 7.30 -13.72 7.21
CA ASP A 113 6.12 -13.65 8.06
C ASP A 113 5.15 -12.57 7.57
N SER A 114 3.88 -12.80 7.87
CA SER A 114 2.81 -11.82 7.64
C SER A 114 1.97 -11.66 8.89
N PHE A 115 1.47 -10.45 9.10
CA PHE A 115 0.60 -10.13 10.22
C PHE A 115 -0.40 -9.03 9.85
N LEU A 116 -1.39 -8.84 10.70
CA LEU A 116 -2.37 -7.78 10.59
C LEU A 116 -2.23 -6.84 11.79
N VAL A 117 -2.06 -5.55 11.52
CA VAL A 117 -2.23 -4.49 12.52
C VAL A 117 -3.68 -4.04 12.47
N PRO A 118 -4.51 -4.36 13.48
CA PRO A 118 -5.90 -3.97 13.43
C PRO A 118 -6.08 -2.49 13.73
N LYS A 119 -7.08 -1.88 13.12
CA LYS A 119 -7.51 -0.53 13.47
C LYS A 119 -7.71 -0.40 15.00
N GLY A 120 -7.16 0.68 15.55
CA GLY A 120 -7.22 0.94 16.98
C GLY A 120 -6.05 0.38 17.79
N TRP A 121 -5.17 -0.39 17.16
CA TRP A 121 -3.97 -0.90 17.84
C TRP A 121 -3.07 0.25 18.31
N GLN A 122 -2.45 0.06 19.49
CA GLN A 122 -1.47 0.97 20.09
C GLN A 122 -0.35 0.17 20.72
N GLY A 123 0.85 0.74 20.77
CA GLY A 123 2.00 0.08 21.35
C GLY A 123 3.32 0.63 20.84
N THR A 124 4.33 -0.22 20.79
CA THR A 124 5.62 0.13 20.20
C THR A 124 5.94 -0.76 19.01
N TRP A 125 6.59 -0.18 18.01
CA TRP A 125 7.07 -0.82 16.81
C TRP A 125 8.59 -0.72 16.79
N ASP A 126 9.27 -1.81 17.10
CA ASP A 126 10.73 -1.87 17.21
C ASP A 126 11.35 -2.57 16.00
N MET A 127 12.11 -1.84 15.24
CA MET A 127 12.89 -2.30 14.09
C MET A 127 14.38 -2.26 14.46
N PRO A 128 14.94 -3.30 15.08
CA PRO A 128 16.32 -3.27 15.60
C PRO A 128 17.38 -3.29 14.50
N VAL A 129 17.00 -3.62 13.30
CA VAL A 129 17.84 -3.59 12.08
C VAL A 129 17.07 -2.87 10.98
N LYS A 130 17.73 -2.57 9.85
CA LYS A 130 17.04 -2.07 8.66
C LYS A 130 15.86 -2.99 8.36
N PHE A 131 14.68 -2.40 8.19
CA PHE A 131 13.42 -3.11 8.04
C PHE A 131 12.75 -2.72 6.73
N ARG A 132 12.24 -3.71 6.01
CA ARG A 132 11.43 -3.49 4.81
C ARG A 132 10.24 -4.40 4.81
N GLU A 133 9.11 -3.87 4.38
CA GLU A 133 7.84 -4.58 4.32
C GLU A 133 7.05 -4.23 3.06
N MET A 134 6.11 -5.11 2.73
CA MET A 134 4.99 -4.83 1.84
C MET A 134 3.74 -4.66 2.68
N ILE A 135 3.01 -3.57 2.46
CA ILE A 135 1.76 -3.26 3.15
C ILE A 135 0.58 -3.26 2.19
N ILE A 136 -0.58 -3.66 2.69
CA ILE A 136 -1.85 -3.59 1.97
C ILE A 136 -2.87 -2.90 2.87
N ILE A 137 -3.46 -1.81 2.37
CA ILE A 137 -4.40 -0.95 3.10
C ILE A 137 -5.57 -0.62 2.18
N GLU A 138 -6.78 -0.47 2.72
CA GLU A 138 -7.92 0.06 1.97
C GLU A 138 -7.60 1.47 1.45
N THR A 139 -7.89 1.74 0.18
CA THR A 139 -7.53 3.02 -0.47
C THR A 139 -8.14 4.24 0.22
N LYS A 140 -9.36 4.13 0.75
CA LYS A 140 -9.98 5.25 1.49
C LYS A 140 -9.22 5.60 2.76
N ALA A 141 -8.74 4.57 3.46
CA ALA A 141 -7.96 4.73 4.69
C ALA A 141 -6.57 5.31 4.37
N TRP A 142 -5.94 4.85 3.29
CA TRP A 142 -4.69 5.40 2.79
C TRP A 142 -4.80 6.90 2.50
N VAL A 143 -5.78 7.32 1.69
CA VAL A 143 -5.97 8.73 1.32
C VAL A 143 -6.22 9.60 2.55
N ALA A 144 -7.00 9.12 3.53
CA ALA A 144 -7.24 9.84 4.77
C ALA A 144 -5.99 9.98 5.66
N SER A 145 -4.97 9.14 5.47
CA SER A 145 -3.69 9.24 6.19
C SER A 145 -2.68 10.19 5.52
N GLU A 146 -2.94 10.59 4.28
CA GLU A 146 -2.10 11.54 3.52
C GLU A 146 -2.52 13.02 3.75
N GLU A 147 -3.70 13.25 4.40
CA GLU A 147 -4.22 14.59 4.74
C GLU A 147 -3.74 15.08 6.11
#